data_248efa2e869e95ebcbc6ac8b399be4d5
#
_entry.id   248efa2e869e95ebcbc6ac8b399be4d5
#
_cell.length_a   1.000
_cell.length_b   1.000
_cell.length_c   1.000
_cell.angle_alpha   90.00
_cell.angle_beta   90.00
_cell.angle_gamma   90.00
#
_symmetry.space_group_name_H-M   'P 1'
#
loop_
_entity.id
_entity.type
_entity.pdbx_description
1 polymer ?
#
loop_
_entity_poly.entity_id
_entity_poly.type
_entity_poly.pdbx_seq_one_letter_code
_entity_poly.pdbx_strand_id
1 'polypeptide(L)'
;MADKPPVGKLPADKPMVLVTAVALIDSDGRILIAQRPPGKSLAGLWEFPGGKVDAGETPEGALVRELREELGIEVEEACLGPFTFASHAYEKFHLLMPLYLCRVWQGTPEAREGQVLKWVRVGQLDDHPMPPADKPLVAMLRDFL
;
A
#
# COMPACT_ATOMS: atom_id res chain seq x y z
N MET A 1 -26.16 22.68 -2.30
CA MET A 1 -25.73 21.45 -1.62
C MET A 1 -25.59 20.35 -2.68
N ALA A 2 -24.43 19.71 -2.71
CA ALA A 2 -24.21 18.64 -3.67
C ALA A 2 -24.98 17.39 -3.27
N ASP A 3 -25.69 16.79 -4.21
CA ASP A 3 -26.39 15.54 -3.97
C ASP A 3 -25.40 14.40 -3.79
N LYS A 4 -25.72 13.52 -2.85
CA LYS A 4 -24.94 12.30 -2.66
C LYS A 4 -25.27 11.32 -3.80
N PRO A 5 -24.27 10.61 -4.37
CA PRO A 5 -24.57 9.59 -5.35
C PRO A 5 -25.39 8.45 -4.72
N PRO A 6 -26.18 7.71 -5.51
CA PRO A 6 -26.84 6.51 -5.02
C PRO A 6 -25.83 5.53 -4.41
N VAL A 7 -26.29 4.75 -3.44
CA VAL A 7 -25.45 3.73 -2.81
C VAL A 7 -24.86 2.81 -3.87
N GLY A 8 -23.55 2.57 -3.80
CA GLY A 8 -22.83 1.72 -4.75
C GLY A 8 -22.48 2.39 -6.07
N LYS A 9 -22.75 3.68 -6.23
CA LYS A 9 -22.39 4.42 -7.44
C LYS A 9 -21.35 5.48 -7.16
N LEU A 10 -20.45 5.68 -8.12
CA LEU A 10 -19.49 6.77 -8.09
C LEU A 10 -20.07 7.99 -8.80
N PRO A 11 -19.77 9.22 -8.33
CA PRO A 11 -20.03 10.42 -9.13
C PRO A 11 -19.33 10.32 -10.50
N ALA A 12 -19.92 10.92 -11.52
CA ALA A 12 -19.40 10.82 -12.88
C ALA A 12 -17.97 11.34 -13.05
N ASP A 13 -17.58 12.31 -12.22
CA ASP A 13 -16.26 12.95 -12.23
C ASP A 13 -15.28 12.36 -11.23
N LYS A 14 -15.65 11.28 -10.54
CA LYS A 14 -14.84 10.67 -9.50
C LYS A 14 -14.41 9.26 -9.91
N PRO A 15 -13.18 9.10 -10.42
CA PRO A 15 -12.72 7.80 -10.89
C PRO A 15 -12.40 6.85 -9.72
N MET A 16 -12.51 5.56 -10.00
CA MET A 16 -11.94 4.54 -9.14
C MET A 16 -10.47 4.35 -9.51
N VAL A 17 -9.58 4.40 -8.52
CA VAL A 17 -8.14 4.22 -8.72
C VAL A 17 -7.72 2.94 -8.04
N LEU A 18 -7.10 2.05 -8.81
CA LEU A 18 -6.56 0.79 -8.31
C LEU A 18 -5.09 0.96 -7.97
N VAL A 19 -4.77 0.76 -6.69
CA VAL A 19 -3.40 0.82 -6.16
C VAL A 19 -3.13 -0.51 -5.48
N THR A 20 -1.96 -1.09 -5.72
CA THR A 20 -1.55 -2.34 -5.09
C THR A 20 -0.54 -2.05 -3.99
N ALA A 21 -0.57 -2.82 -2.90
CA ALA A 21 0.33 -2.64 -1.76
C ALA A 21 0.71 -3.97 -1.14
N VAL A 22 1.82 -3.97 -0.40
CA VAL A 22 2.34 -5.18 0.23
C VAL A 22 2.82 -4.92 1.65
N ALA A 23 2.55 -5.86 2.56
CA ALA A 23 3.23 -5.96 3.82
C ALA A 23 4.39 -6.96 3.65
N LEU A 24 5.60 -6.44 3.52
CA LEU A 24 6.82 -7.25 3.53
C LEU A 24 7.12 -7.60 4.98
N ILE A 25 7.18 -8.89 5.28
CA ILE A 25 7.36 -9.39 6.65
C ILE A 25 8.69 -10.12 6.72
N ASP A 26 9.59 -9.63 7.60
CA ASP A 26 10.91 -10.23 7.76
C ASP A 26 10.86 -11.45 8.70
N SER A 27 12.02 -12.08 8.90
CA SER A 27 12.14 -13.28 9.75
C SER A 27 11.81 -13.02 11.21
N ASP A 28 11.87 -11.77 11.66
CA ASP A 28 11.51 -11.37 13.02
C ASP A 28 10.06 -10.95 13.16
N GLY A 29 9.29 -11.02 12.07
CA GLY A 29 7.88 -10.60 12.06
C GLY A 29 7.67 -9.11 11.95
N ARG A 30 8.71 -8.34 11.59
CA ARG A 30 8.58 -6.90 11.38
C ARG A 30 8.08 -6.61 9.97
N ILE A 31 7.36 -5.50 9.85
CA ILE A 31 6.76 -5.06 8.58
C ILE A 31 7.49 -3.82 8.09
N LEU A 32 7.78 -3.77 6.79
CA LEU A 32 8.42 -2.60 6.18
C LEU A 32 7.37 -1.55 5.84
N ILE A 33 7.58 -0.33 6.33
CA ILE A 33 6.80 0.83 5.95
C ILE A 33 7.71 1.92 5.40
N ALA A 34 7.15 2.80 4.57
CA ALA A 34 7.88 3.87 3.92
C ALA A 34 7.19 5.21 4.21
N GLN A 35 7.99 6.22 4.56
CA GLN A 35 7.50 7.57 4.77
C GLN A 35 7.67 8.39 3.51
N ARG A 36 6.61 9.04 3.06
CA ARG A 36 6.64 9.89 1.88
C ARG A 36 7.59 11.07 2.09
N PRO A 37 8.46 11.37 1.09
CA PRO A 37 9.43 12.45 1.22
C PRO A 37 8.77 13.82 1.20
N PRO A 38 9.48 14.87 1.70
CA PRO A 38 9.00 16.24 1.57
C PRO A 38 8.78 16.62 0.09
N GLY A 39 7.81 17.49 -0.16
CA GLY A 39 7.50 17.97 -1.50
C GLY A 39 6.52 17.11 -2.30
N LYS A 40 6.16 15.95 -1.80
CA LYS A 40 5.13 15.09 -2.41
C LYS A 40 3.81 15.21 -1.64
N SER A 41 2.71 14.82 -2.29
CA SER A 41 1.43 14.77 -1.61
C SER A 41 1.50 13.78 -0.44
N LEU A 42 0.81 14.09 0.67
CA LEU A 42 0.82 13.28 1.89
C LEU A 42 2.21 13.13 2.49
N ALA A 43 3.08 14.14 2.32
CA ALA A 43 4.43 14.14 2.88
C ALA A 43 4.39 13.89 4.39
N GLY A 44 5.31 13.06 4.87
CA GLY A 44 5.41 12.70 6.28
C GLY A 44 4.50 11.56 6.73
N LEU A 45 3.54 11.14 5.91
CA LEU A 45 2.73 9.96 6.20
C LEU A 45 3.47 8.69 5.80
N TRP A 46 3.25 7.64 6.58
CA TRP A 46 3.80 6.33 6.32
C TRP A 46 2.81 5.50 5.50
N GLU A 47 3.33 4.59 4.71
CA GLU A 47 2.51 3.73 3.87
C GLU A 47 3.18 2.38 3.65
N PHE A 48 2.39 1.40 3.23
CA PHE A 48 2.92 0.14 2.72
C PHE A 48 3.50 0.36 1.32
N PRO A 49 4.62 -0.28 0.98
CA PRO A 49 5.16 -0.18 -0.38
C PRO A 49 4.17 -0.65 -1.43
N GLY A 50 4.18 -0.01 -2.58
CA GLY A 50 3.30 -0.33 -3.69
C GLY A 50 3.10 0.87 -4.60
N GLY A 51 2.05 0.85 -5.40
CA GLY A 51 1.74 1.93 -6.32
C GLY A 51 0.57 1.63 -7.23
N LYS A 52 0.32 2.53 -8.18
CA LYS A 52 -0.78 2.38 -9.12
C LYS A 52 -0.58 1.20 -10.06
N VAL A 53 -1.68 0.53 -10.37
CA VAL A 53 -1.72 -0.51 -11.40
C VAL A 53 -1.92 0.18 -12.74
N ASP A 54 -0.94 0.03 -13.63
CA ASP A 54 -1.00 0.64 -14.96
C ASP A 54 -1.89 -0.19 -15.90
N ALA A 55 -2.33 0.43 -16.99
CA ALA A 55 -3.14 -0.26 -17.99
C ALA A 55 -2.39 -1.51 -18.50
N GLY A 56 -3.10 -2.63 -18.54
CA GLY A 56 -2.53 -3.90 -19.00
C GLY A 56 -1.77 -4.69 -17.94
N GLU A 57 -1.61 -4.15 -16.73
CA GLU A 57 -0.99 -4.88 -15.64
C GLU A 57 -2.02 -5.58 -14.77
N THR A 58 -1.65 -6.73 -14.20
CA THR A 58 -2.36 -7.29 -13.06
C THR A 58 -1.89 -6.58 -11.79
N PRO A 59 -2.68 -6.61 -10.69
CA PRO A 59 -2.21 -6.05 -9.41
C PRO A 59 -0.88 -6.66 -8.96
N GLU A 60 -0.68 -7.97 -9.14
CA GLU A 60 0.54 -8.66 -8.76
C GLU A 60 1.73 -8.21 -9.63
N GLY A 61 1.52 -8.10 -10.94
CA GLY A 61 2.55 -7.62 -11.86
C GLY A 61 2.96 -6.19 -11.57
N ALA A 62 1.98 -5.33 -11.29
CA ALA A 62 2.24 -3.95 -10.88
C ALA A 62 3.06 -3.89 -9.59
N LEU A 63 2.73 -4.75 -8.62
CA LEU A 63 3.43 -4.77 -7.34
C LEU A 63 4.88 -5.23 -7.50
N VAL A 64 5.12 -6.26 -8.30
CA VAL A 64 6.49 -6.70 -8.62
C VAL A 64 7.30 -5.56 -9.23
N ARG A 65 6.72 -4.85 -10.19
CA ARG A 65 7.37 -3.69 -10.84
C ARG A 65 7.65 -2.57 -9.84
N GLU A 66 6.66 -2.19 -9.04
CA GLU A 66 6.80 -1.12 -8.06
C GLU A 66 7.87 -1.44 -7.02
N LEU A 67 7.93 -2.66 -6.52
CA LEU A 67 8.94 -3.06 -5.55
C LEU A 67 10.36 -3.02 -6.14
N ARG A 68 10.50 -3.35 -7.40
CA ARG A 68 11.79 -3.21 -8.09
C ARG A 68 12.18 -1.75 -8.20
N GLU A 69 11.27 -0.88 -8.61
CA GLU A 69 11.53 0.55 -8.81
C GLU A 69 11.78 1.29 -7.48
N GLU A 70 10.93 1.05 -6.49
CA GLU A 70 10.98 1.77 -5.22
C GLU A 70 12.04 1.27 -4.26
N LEU A 71 12.24 -0.05 -4.21
CA LEU A 71 13.05 -0.71 -3.18
C LEU A 71 14.22 -1.51 -3.73
N GLY A 72 14.27 -1.76 -5.03
CA GLY A 72 15.34 -2.54 -5.65
C GLY A 72 15.32 -4.03 -5.31
N ILE A 73 14.18 -4.56 -4.91
CA ILE A 73 14.04 -5.98 -4.61
C ILE A 73 13.30 -6.72 -5.73
N GLU A 74 13.56 -8.02 -5.84
CA GLU A 74 12.86 -8.88 -6.77
C GLU A 74 11.93 -9.82 -6.02
N VAL A 75 10.66 -9.79 -6.43
CA VAL A 75 9.60 -10.61 -5.84
C VAL A 75 8.94 -11.40 -6.96
N GLU A 76 8.74 -12.70 -6.72
CA GLU A 76 7.95 -13.52 -7.63
C GLU A 76 6.46 -13.39 -7.31
N GLU A 77 5.62 -13.32 -8.32
CA GLU A 77 4.17 -13.18 -8.14
C GLU A 77 3.59 -14.28 -7.24
N ALA A 78 4.11 -15.50 -7.35
CA ALA A 78 3.68 -16.63 -6.52
C ALA A 78 3.95 -16.42 -5.04
N CYS A 79 4.85 -15.52 -4.67
CA CYS A 79 5.16 -15.20 -3.27
C CYS A 79 4.27 -14.10 -2.70
N LEU A 80 3.38 -13.53 -3.51
CA LEU A 80 2.42 -12.51 -3.07
C LEU A 80 1.13 -13.20 -2.65
N GLY A 81 0.90 -13.28 -1.34
CA GLY A 81 -0.32 -13.87 -0.79
C GLY A 81 -1.41 -12.82 -0.62
N PRO A 82 -2.55 -12.91 -1.34
CA PRO A 82 -3.64 -11.95 -1.12
C PRO A 82 -4.12 -12.02 0.31
N PHE A 83 -4.23 -10.86 0.96
CA PHE A 83 -4.65 -10.80 2.36
C PHE A 83 -5.98 -10.09 2.52
N THR A 84 -6.05 -8.82 2.15
CA THR A 84 -7.25 -8.00 2.30
C THR A 84 -7.21 -6.85 1.30
N PHE A 85 -8.14 -5.95 1.40
CA PHE A 85 -8.13 -4.74 0.58
C PHE A 85 -8.73 -3.57 1.34
N ALA A 86 -8.39 -2.35 0.92
CA ALA A 86 -9.03 -1.13 1.37
C ALA A 86 -9.89 -0.58 0.24
N SER A 87 -11.08 -0.07 0.59
CA SER A 87 -11.95 0.66 -0.32
C SER A 87 -12.31 1.95 0.37
N HIS A 88 -11.83 3.08 -0.16
CA HIS A 88 -11.95 4.35 0.55
C HIS A 88 -12.25 5.50 -0.40
N ALA A 89 -13.23 6.31 -0.03
CA ALA A 89 -13.63 7.48 -0.80
C ALA A 89 -12.79 8.70 -0.37
N TYR A 90 -11.83 9.09 -1.21
CA TYR A 90 -11.16 10.37 -1.10
C TYR A 90 -11.95 11.44 -1.86
N GLU A 91 -11.59 12.71 -1.69
CA GLU A 91 -12.33 13.80 -2.31
C GLU A 91 -12.38 13.70 -3.84
N LYS A 92 -11.24 13.38 -4.47
CA LYS A 92 -11.10 13.39 -5.93
C LYS A 92 -11.17 12.03 -6.59
N PHE A 93 -11.12 10.96 -5.81
CA PHE A 93 -11.15 9.60 -6.35
C PHE A 93 -11.60 8.61 -5.28
N HIS A 94 -12.02 7.43 -5.75
CA HIS A 94 -12.27 6.30 -4.85
C HIS A 94 -11.11 5.33 -4.96
N LEU A 95 -10.45 5.05 -3.84
CA LEU A 95 -9.32 4.13 -3.80
C LEU A 95 -9.79 2.70 -3.59
N LEU A 96 -9.30 1.80 -4.43
CA LEU A 96 -9.38 0.35 -4.19
C LEU A 96 -7.95 -0.17 -4.12
N MET A 97 -7.54 -0.70 -2.97
CA MET A 97 -6.15 -1.07 -2.72
C MET A 97 -6.06 -2.47 -2.12
N PRO A 98 -5.79 -3.50 -2.94
CA PRO A 98 -5.46 -4.82 -2.39
C PRO A 98 -4.14 -4.76 -1.64
N LEU A 99 -4.09 -5.45 -0.50
CA LEU A 99 -2.89 -5.63 0.30
C LEU A 99 -2.48 -7.10 0.28
N TYR A 100 -1.25 -7.34 -0.13
CA TYR A 100 -0.65 -8.66 -0.15
C TYR A 100 0.32 -8.82 1.02
N LEU A 101 0.55 -10.07 1.42
CA LEU A 101 1.63 -10.42 2.35
C LEU A 101 2.76 -11.05 1.53
N CYS A 102 4.00 -10.73 1.88
CA CYS A 102 5.17 -11.32 1.23
C CYS A 102 6.27 -11.54 2.25
N ARG A 103 6.76 -12.78 2.33
CA ARG A 103 7.82 -13.16 3.26
C ARG A 103 9.12 -13.58 2.56
N VAL A 104 9.09 -13.63 1.22
CA VAL A 104 10.25 -14.11 0.42
C VAL A 104 10.52 -13.14 -0.71
N TRP A 105 11.73 -12.62 -0.76
CA TRP A 105 12.20 -11.75 -1.84
C TRP A 105 13.71 -11.87 -1.98
N GLN A 106 14.25 -11.37 -3.09
CA GLN A 106 15.68 -11.29 -3.34
C GLN A 106 16.14 -9.84 -3.21
N GLY A 107 17.28 -9.64 -2.56
CA GLY A 107 17.86 -8.32 -2.36
C GLY A 107 17.50 -7.74 -1.00
N THR A 108 18.06 -6.58 -0.72
CA THR A 108 17.80 -5.82 0.51
C THR A 108 17.04 -4.56 0.12
N PRO A 109 15.88 -4.30 0.73
CA PRO A 109 15.14 -3.07 0.41
C PRO A 109 15.98 -1.82 0.64
N GLU A 110 15.98 -0.94 -0.35
CA GLU A 110 16.68 0.34 -0.34
C GLU A 110 15.70 1.45 -0.72
N ALA A 111 15.86 2.63 -0.11
CA ALA A 111 15.04 3.79 -0.43
C ALA A 111 15.54 4.41 -1.75
N ARG A 112 14.93 4.04 -2.86
CA ARG A 112 15.32 4.51 -4.20
C ARG A 112 14.60 5.77 -4.67
N GLU A 113 13.61 6.24 -3.92
CA GLU A 113 12.78 7.38 -4.31
C GLU A 113 12.74 8.48 -3.25
N GLY A 114 13.78 8.58 -2.41
CA GLY A 114 13.88 9.60 -1.40
C GLY A 114 13.01 9.37 -0.17
N GLN A 115 12.31 8.23 -0.09
CA GLN A 115 11.48 7.88 1.06
C GLN A 115 12.35 7.38 2.22
N VAL A 116 11.80 7.42 3.43
CA VAL A 116 12.42 6.83 4.61
C VAL A 116 11.82 5.44 4.82
N LEU A 117 12.66 4.43 5.00
CA LEU A 117 12.20 3.07 5.27
C LEU A 117 12.35 2.73 6.75
N LYS A 118 11.40 1.97 7.28
CA LYS A 118 11.46 1.52 8.67
C LYS A 118 10.82 0.14 8.80
N TRP A 119 11.52 -0.75 9.50
CA TRP A 119 10.97 -2.04 9.91
C TRP A 119 10.32 -1.88 11.27
N VAL A 120 9.05 -2.21 11.38
CA VAL A 120 8.28 -2.04 12.63
C VAL A 120 7.54 -3.31 12.98
N ARG A 121 7.35 -3.54 14.27
CA ARG A 121 6.49 -4.63 14.72
C ARG A 121 5.02 -4.25 14.48
N VAL A 122 4.17 -5.24 14.27
CA VAL A 122 2.76 -5.00 13.94
C VAL A 122 2.08 -4.14 15.02
N GLY A 123 2.42 -4.33 16.29
CA GLY A 123 1.86 -3.53 17.38
C GLY A 123 2.31 -2.07 17.41
N GLN A 124 3.32 -1.71 16.63
CA GLN A 124 3.86 -0.35 16.55
C GLN A 124 3.38 0.40 15.28
N LEU A 125 2.59 -0.25 14.43
CA LEU A 125 2.09 0.40 13.22
C LEU A 125 1.23 1.63 13.55
N ASP A 126 0.47 1.59 14.64
CA ASP A 126 -0.37 2.72 15.05
C ASP A 126 0.42 3.95 15.47
N ASP A 127 1.70 3.80 15.81
CA ASP A 127 2.57 4.91 16.19
C ASP A 127 3.07 5.71 14.98
N HIS A 128 2.73 5.25 13.78
CA HIS A 128 3.17 5.85 12.53
C HIS A 128 1.94 6.36 11.77
N PRO A 129 1.77 7.68 11.62
CA PRO A 129 0.58 8.21 10.94
C PRO A 129 0.52 7.77 9.48
N MET A 130 -0.64 7.26 9.09
CA MET A 130 -0.91 6.75 7.75
C MET A 130 -2.13 7.41 7.13
N PRO A 131 -2.29 7.38 5.80
CA PRO A 131 -3.52 7.83 5.16
C PRO A 131 -4.74 7.07 5.69
N PRO A 132 -5.94 7.67 5.63
CA PRO A 132 -7.15 7.04 6.15
C PRO A 132 -7.42 5.63 5.62
N ALA A 133 -7.13 5.36 4.34
CA ALA A 133 -7.36 4.06 3.73
C ALA A 133 -6.52 2.93 4.35
N ASP A 134 -5.34 3.27 4.90
CA ASP A 134 -4.41 2.29 5.44
C ASP A 134 -4.77 1.86 6.86
N LYS A 135 -5.50 2.69 7.59
CA LYS A 135 -5.83 2.40 9.00
C LYS A 135 -6.58 1.09 9.21
N PRO A 136 -7.63 0.75 8.42
CA PRO A 136 -8.27 -0.55 8.56
C PRO A 136 -7.34 -1.72 8.27
N LEU A 137 -6.36 -1.53 7.35
CA LEU A 137 -5.39 -2.56 7.02
C LEU A 137 -4.49 -2.87 8.22
N VAL A 138 -4.09 -1.84 8.97
CA VAL A 138 -3.30 -2.00 10.19
C VAL A 138 -4.04 -2.84 11.22
N ALA A 139 -5.34 -2.57 11.42
CA ALA A 139 -6.15 -3.34 12.35
C ALA A 139 -6.23 -4.82 11.94
N MET A 140 -6.42 -5.09 10.64
CA MET A 140 -6.47 -6.46 10.13
C MET A 140 -5.13 -7.18 10.28
N LEU A 141 -4.02 -6.49 10.05
CA LEU A 141 -2.69 -7.07 10.24
C LEU A 141 -2.44 -7.43 11.71
N ARG A 142 -2.85 -6.57 12.65
CA ARG A 142 -2.72 -6.86 14.08
C ARG A 142 -3.51 -8.10 14.47
N ASP A 143 -4.71 -8.27 13.93
CA ASP A 143 -5.55 -9.42 14.26
C ASP A 143 -5.00 -10.71 13.65
N PHE A 144 -4.32 -10.62 12.52
CA PHE A 144 -3.79 -11.77 11.80
C PHE A 144 -2.39 -12.18 12.27
N LEU A 145 -1.53 -11.22 12.51
CA LEU A 145 -0.12 -11.47 12.92
C LEU A 145 0.07 -11.44 14.47
#